data_4084cbb8bec1e82624439111c39ff0f0
#
_entry.id   4084cbb8bec1e82624439111c39ff0f0
#
_cell.length_a   1.000
_cell.length_b   1.000
_cell.length_c   1.000
_cell.angle_alpha   90.00
_cell.angle_beta   90.00
_cell.angle_gamma   90.00
#
_symmetry.space_group_name_H-M   'P 1'
#
loop_
_entity.id
_entity.type
_entity.pdbx_description
1 polymer ?
#
loop_
_entity_poly.entity_id
_entity_poly.type
_entity_poly.pdbx_seq_one_letter_code
_entity_poly.pdbx_strand_id
1 'polypeptide(L)'
;IQDYFIVTPLVDQQKIVKTILDFWQEKETGIEYNKHRHEAISRVHVESELHNVLEKIEKNTGQKPIIIGTSARFEHGSSKMISYHDQAKIWSQNRPVLILLGTGHGMGQELIDRCDYFFPPLHGLSNFNHLSVRSAAAIIFDKWLGFDVQRYL
;
A
#
# COMPACT_ATOMS: atom_id res chain seq x y z
N ILE A 1 -9.51 0.61 2.14
CA ILE A 1 -8.16 0.54 2.74
C ILE A 1 -8.34 0.77 4.24
N GLN A 2 -7.83 -0.14 5.04
CA GLN A 2 -7.98 -0.09 6.49
C GLN A 2 -6.88 0.78 7.11
N ASP A 3 -5.62 0.52 6.76
CA ASP A 3 -4.46 1.23 7.26
C ASP A 3 -3.47 1.55 6.14
N TYR A 4 -2.66 2.60 6.35
CA TYR A 4 -1.58 3.02 5.49
C TYR A 4 -0.30 3.18 6.32
N PHE A 5 0.75 2.48 5.97
CA PHE A 5 2.01 2.51 6.68
C PHE A 5 3.08 3.23 5.88
N ILE A 6 3.70 4.23 6.47
CA ILE A 6 4.91 4.87 5.96
C ILE A 6 6.09 4.20 6.67
N VAL A 7 6.88 3.44 5.90
CA VAL A 7 8.01 2.69 6.45
C VAL A 7 9.31 3.38 6.06
N THR A 8 10.05 3.86 7.04
CA THR A 8 11.35 4.49 6.83
C THR A 8 12.25 4.33 8.07
N PRO A 9 13.50 3.88 7.92
CA PRO A 9 14.45 3.80 9.03
C PRO A 9 15.01 5.17 9.43
N LEU A 10 14.78 6.22 8.63
CA LEU A 10 15.35 7.54 8.84
C LEU A 10 14.56 8.33 9.87
N VAL A 11 15.18 8.56 11.03
CA VAL A 11 14.55 9.25 12.18
C VAL A 11 13.98 10.62 11.80
N ASP A 12 14.69 11.39 10.97
CA ASP A 12 14.23 12.73 10.58
C ASP A 12 12.99 12.67 9.67
N GLN A 13 12.90 11.66 8.78
CA GLN A 13 11.69 11.43 8.00
C GLN A 13 10.51 11.03 8.90
N GLN A 14 10.75 10.15 9.88
CA GLN A 14 9.73 9.77 10.86
C GLN A 14 9.21 11.00 11.62
N LYS A 15 10.10 11.89 12.06
CA LYS A 15 9.71 13.15 12.73
C LYS A 15 8.85 14.05 11.86
N ILE A 16 9.23 14.25 10.59
CA ILE A 16 8.46 15.07 9.64
C ILE A 16 7.05 14.49 9.48
N VAL A 17 6.95 13.20 9.21
CA VAL A 17 5.64 12.54 9.06
C VAL A 17 4.83 12.65 10.34
N LYS A 18 5.44 12.40 11.49
CA LYS A 18 4.76 12.50 12.79
C LYS A 18 4.21 13.91 13.03
N THR A 19 4.99 14.96 12.75
CA THR A 19 4.51 16.35 12.86
C THR A 19 3.26 16.60 12.00
N ILE A 20 3.22 16.04 10.79
CA ILE A 20 2.05 16.17 9.91
C ILE A 20 0.85 15.39 10.49
N LEU A 21 1.08 14.18 10.99
CA LEU A 21 0.03 13.36 11.59
C LEU A 21 -0.54 14.02 12.84
N ASP A 22 0.32 14.51 13.73
CA ASP A 22 -0.07 15.19 14.98
C ASP A 22 -0.96 16.41 14.68
N PHE A 23 -0.56 17.25 13.69
CA PHE A 23 -1.37 18.40 13.27
C PHE A 23 -2.79 18.01 12.84
N TRP A 24 -2.94 16.92 12.07
CA TRP A 24 -4.25 16.50 11.58
C TRP A 24 -5.05 15.66 12.58
N GLN A 25 -4.38 15.01 13.53
CA GLN A 25 -5.01 14.15 14.53
C GLN A 25 -5.38 14.90 15.82
N GLU A 26 -4.84 16.08 16.04
CA GLU A 26 -5.27 16.97 17.12
C GLU A 26 -6.75 17.31 16.94
N LYS A 27 -7.54 16.99 17.96
CA LYS A 27 -9.00 16.98 17.89
C LYS A 27 -9.63 18.31 17.47
N GLU A 28 -9.05 19.43 17.87
CA GLU A 28 -9.63 20.75 17.61
C GLU A 28 -9.34 21.24 16.19
N THR A 29 -8.11 21.12 15.71
CA THR A 29 -7.71 21.67 14.41
C THR A 29 -8.13 20.77 13.24
N GLY A 30 -7.91 19.46 13.35
CA GLY A 30 -8.15 18.53 12.24
C GLY A 30 -9.63 18.30 11.95
N ILE A 31 -10.43 18.07 12.99
CA ILE A 31 -11.88 17.79 12.86
C ILE A 31 -12.65 19.02 12.40
N GLU A 32 -12.37 20.20 12.97
CA GLU A 32 -13.06 21.43 12.61
C GLU A 32 -12.70 21.89 11.20
N TYR A 33 -11.44 21.73 10.80
CA TYR A 33 -10.98 22.19 9.49
C TYR A 33 -11.45 21.25 8.35
N ASN A 34 -11.29 19.93 8.50
CA ASN A 34 -11.72 18.95 7.51
C ASN A 34 -11.87 17.54 8.11
N LYS A 35 -13.09 17.18 8.49
CA LYS A 35 -13.43 15.89 9.10
C LYS A 35 -13.01 14.69 8.25
N HIS A 36 -13.21 14.74 6.93
CA HIS A 36 -12.85 13.62 6.04
C HIS A 36 -11.34 13.43 5.94
N ARG A 37 -10.59 14.52 5.94
CA ARG A 37 -9.12 14.44 5.96
C ARG A 37 -8.62 13.93 7.31
N HIS A 38 -9.18 14.37 8.41
CA HIS A 38 -8.87 13.84 9.73
C HIS A 38 -9.10 12.33 9.78
N GLU A 39 -10.23 11.83 9.32
CA GLU A 39 -10.53 10.40 9.26
C GLU A 39 -9.55 9.63 8.36
N ALA A 40 -9.20 10.17 7.19
CA ALA A 40 -8.23 9.54 6.31
C ALA A 40 -6.84 9.46 6.93
N ILE A 41 -6.38 10.55 7.58
CA ILE A 41 -5.05 10.61 8.19
C ILE A 41 -4.97 9.80 9.48
N SER A 42 -6.07 9.60 10.20
CA SER A 42 -6.08 8.73 11.39
C SER A 42 -5.72 7.27 11.08
N ARG A 43 -5.78 6.86 9.81
CA ARG A 43 -5.39 5.54 9.32
C ARG A 43 -3.92 5.45 8.91
N VAL A 44 -3.16 6.56 8.99
CA VAL A 44 -1.75 6.61 8.59
C VAL A 44 -0.86 6.35 9.80
N HIS A 45 0.07 5.43 9.66
CA HIS A 45 1.03 5.04 10.68
C HIS A 45 2.45 5.17 10.17
N VAL A 46 3.40 5.41 11.07
CA VAL A 46 4.83 5.46 10.76
C VAL A 46 5.54 4.31 11.44
N GLU A 47 6.33 3.57 10.68
CA GLU A 47 7.15 2.47 11.18
C GLU A 47 8.59 2.60 10.70
N SER A 48 9.52 2.12 11.52
CA SER A 48 10.94 2.09 11.14
C SER A 48 11.25 0.98 10.13
N GLU A 49 10.54 -0.14 10.23
CA GLU A 49 10.81 -1.34 9.45
C GLU A 49 9.52 -2.07 9.06
N LEU A 50 9.58 -2.85 7.97
CA LEU A 50 8.46 -3.67 7.52
C LEU A 50 8.08 -4.72 8.57
N HIS A 51 9.04 -5.23 9.32
CA HIS A 51 8.77 -6.21 10.38
C HIS A 51 7.73 -5.71 11.38
N ASN A 52 7.85 -4.47 11.83
CA ASN A 52 6.90 -3.85 12.77
C ASN A 52 5.48 -3.77 12.18
N VAL A 53 5.37 -3.51 10.87
CA VAL A 53 4.08 -3.51 10.17
C VAL A 53 3.46 -4.90 10.18
N LEU A 54 4.26 -5.93 9.86
CA LEU A 54 3.78 -7.32 9.83
C LEU A 54 3.30 -7.78 11.20
N GLU A 55 4.05 -7.48 12.26
CA GLU A 55 3.66 -7.78 13.64
C GLU A 55 2.36 -7.09 14.05
N LYS A 56 2.21 -5.81 13.69
CA LYS A 56 0.96 -5.07 13.96
C LYS A 56 -0.24 -5.69 13.25
N ILE A 57 -0.10 -6.04 11.98
CA ILE A 57 -1.17 -6.68 11.23
C ILE A 57 -1.52 -8.03 11.85
N GLU A 58 -0.52 -8.86 12.14
CA GLU A 58 -0.73 -10.18 12.75
C GLU A 58 -1.39 -10.07 14.13
N LYS A 59 -0.95 -9.13 14.97
CA LYS A 59 -1.54 -8.85 16.28
C LYS A 59 -3.02 -8.43 16.20
N ASN A 60 -3.36 -7.59 15.21
CA ASN A 60 -4.71 -7.05 15.07
C ASN A 60 -5.68 -8.04 14.42
N THR A 61 -5.19 -8.93 13.55
CA THR A 61 -6.03 -9.82 12.73
C THR A 61 -5.92 -11.29 13.13
N GLY A 62 -4.92 -11.65 13.94
CA GLY A 62 -4.60 -13.05 14.28
C GLY A 62 -3.92 -13.82 13.14
N GLN A 63 -3.58 -13.16 12.02
CA GLN A 63 -3.06 -13.83 10.83
C GLN A 63 -1.96 -13.00 10.16
N LYS A 64 -0.97 -13.70 9.58
CA LYS A 64 0.05 -13.06 8.74
C LYS A 64 -0.58 -12.56 7.44
N PRO A 65 -0.25 -11.34 7.00
CA PRO A 65 -0.78 -10.81 5.75
C PRO A 65 -0.22 -11.58 4.54
N ILE A 66 -0.99 -11.53 3.45
CA ILE A 66 -0.49 -11.83 2.11
C ILE A 66 0.22 -10.58 1.63
N ILE A 67 1.47 -10.69 1.23
CA ILE A 67 2.29 -9.56 0.78
C ILE A 67 2.28 -9.52 -0.75
N ILE A 68 1.77 -8.41 -1.29
CA ILE A 68 1.75 -8.15 -2.74
C ILE A 68 2.69 -7.00 -3.05
N GLY A 69 3.74 -7.27 -3.80
CA GLY A 69 4.69 -6.26 -4.25
C GLY A 69 4.20 -5.52 -5.51
N THR A 70 4.70 -4.30 -5.70
CA THR A 70 4.51 -3.52 -6.92
C THR A 70 5.88 -3.08 -7.46
N SER A 71 6.06 -3.08 -8.77
CA SER A 71 7.30 -2.61 -9.40
C SER A 71 7.05 -2.14 -10.81
N ALA A 72 7.71 -1.04 -11.19
CA ALA A 72 7.75 -0.59 -12.59
C ALA A 72 8.72 -1.42 -13.46
N ARG A 73 9.60 -2.22 -12.84
CA ARG A 73 10.69 -2.95 -13.51
C ARG A 73 10.49 -4.46 -13.59
N PHE A 74 9.36 -4.98 -13.11
CA PHE A 74 9.12 -6.41 -13.15
C PHE A 74 8.84 -6.86 -14.60
N GLU A 75 9.66 -7.73 -15.14
CA GLU A 75 9.43 -8.36 -16.43
C GLU A 75 8.36 -9.45 -16.32
N HIS A 76 7.61 -9.64 -17.39
CA HIS A 76 6.62 -10.70 -17.50
C HIS A 76 7.29 -12.08 -17.34
N GLY A 77 6.71 -12.94 -16.53
CA GLY A 77 7.16 -14.34 -16.38
C GLY A 77 7.50 -14.81 -14.98
N SER A 78 7.40 -13.97 -13.96
CA SER A 78 7.52 -14.43 -12.58
C SER A 78 6.34 -15.32 -12.21
N SER A 79 6.59 -16.49 -11.63
CA SER A 79 5.57 -17.42 -11.10
C SER A 79 4.70 -16.83 -10.00
N LYS A 80 5.11 -15.69 -9.44
CA LYS A 80 4.39 -14.95 -8.40
C LYS A 80 3.50 -13.81 -8.95
N MET A 81 3.44 -13.62 -10.28
CA MET A 81 2.61 -12.57 -10.87
C MET A 81 1.12 -12.93 -10.76
N ILE A 82 0.31 -11.94 -10.37
CA ILE A 82 -1.16 -12.04 -10.34
C ILE A 82 -1.76 -10.93 -11.17
N SER A 83 -2.93 -11.20 -11.74
CA SER A 83 -3.71 -10.18 -12.44
C SER A 83 -4.42 -9.27 -11.45
N TYR A 84 -4.74 -8.03 -11.86
CA TYR A 84 -5.66 -7.16 -11.11
C TYR A 84 -7.08 -7.72 -10.99
N HIS A 85 -7.42 -8.79 -11.73
CA HIS A 85 -8.71 -9.48 -11.67
C HIS A 85 -8.68 -10.77 -10.82
N ASP A 86 -7.55 -11.08 -10.17
CA ASP A 86 -7.40 -12.26 -9.33
C ASP A 86 -7.83 -12.04 -7.87
N GLN A 87 -8.64 -10.99 -7.60
CA GLN A 87 -9.08 -10.64 -6.24
C GLN A 87 -9.72 -11.83 -5.53
N ALA A 88 -10.63 -12.55 -6.21
CA ALA A 88 -11.34 -13.69 -5.62
C ALA A 88 -10.37 -14.77 -5.12
N LYS A 89 -9.29 -15.04 -5.87
CA LYS A 89 -8.24 -16.00 -5.50
C LYS A 89 -7.50 -15.58 -4.23
N ILE A 90 -7.23 -14.28 -4.09
CA ILE A 90 -6.51 -13.75 -2.91
C ILE A 90 -7.46 -13.66 -1.71
N TRP A 91 -8.68 -13.14 -1.90
CA TRP A 91 -9.64 -12.95 -0.80
C TRP A 91 -10.20 -14.29 -0.27
N SER A 92 -10.28 -15.33 -1.09
CA SER A 92 -10.66 -16.67 -0.63
C SER A 92 -9.73 -17.27 0.42
N GLN A 93 -8.51 -16.76 0.55
CA GLN A 93 -7.56 -17.15 1.59
C GLN A 93 -7.93 -16.59 2.98
N ASN A 94 -8.88 -15.65 3.05
CA ASN A 94 -9.37 -15.02 4.28
C ASN A 94 -8.24 -14.47 5.17
N ARG A 95 -7.22 -13.90 4.56
CA ARG A 95 -6.06 -13.28 5.21
C ARG A 95 -5.99 -11.79 4.88
N PRO A 96 -5.47 -10.95 5.77
CA PRO A 96 -5.21 -9.55 5.44
C PRO A 96 -4.24 -9.44 4.25
N VAL A 97 -4.40 -8.40 3.44
CA VAL A 97 -3.55 -8.14 2.27
C VAL A 97 -2.74 -6.88 2.53
N LEU A 98 -1.43 -6.98 2.40
CA LEU A 98 -0.49 -5.87 2.48
C LEU A 98 0.10 -5.61 1.09
N ILE A 99 -0.18 -4.43 0.53
CA ILE A 99 0.40 -4.03 -0.75
C ILE A 99 1.62 -3.15 -0.49
N LEU A 100 2.78 -3.55 -1.01
CA LEU A 100 4.03 -2.80 -0.91
C LEU A 100 4.22 -1.89 -2.13
N LEU A 101 4.43 -0.61 -1.86
CA LEU A 101 4.70 0.42 -2.84
C LEU A 101 6.12 0.95 -2.64
N GLY A 102 7.01 0.69 -3.59
CA GLY A 102 8.38 1.22 -3.57
C GLY A 102 8.41 2.70 -3.93
N THR A 103 9.39 3.43 -3.38
CA THR A 103 9.69 4.81 -3.75
C THR A 103 10.73 4.86 -4.88
N GLY A 104 11.15 6.04 -5.34
CA GLY A 104 12.01 6.35 -6.48
C GLY A 104 12.96 5.26 -7.02
N HIS A 105 13.70 4.58 -6.17
CA HIS A 105 14.60 3.48 -6.57
C HIS A 105 13.94 2.09 -6.56
N GLY A 106 12.64 2.02 -6.21
CA GLY A 106 11.92 0.75 -6.06
C GLY A 106 12.13 0.10 -4.70
N MET A 107 11.90 -1.22 -4.65
CA MET A 107 12.12 -2.06 -3.47
C MET A 107 13.44 -2.80 -3.59
N GLY A 108 14.15 -2.94 -2.46
CA GLY A 108 15.34 -3.79 -2.39
C GLY A 108 15.00 -5.27 -2.55
N GLN A 109 16.01 -6.07 -2.93
CA GLN A 109 15.83 -7.51 -3.21
C GLN A 109 15.24 -8.26 -2.01
N GLU A 110 15.65 -7.93 -0.80
CA GLU A 110 15.13 -8.55 0.42
C GLU A 110 13.61 -8.39 0.55
N LEU A 111 13.06 -7.21 0.22
CA LEU A 111 11.61 -6.97 0.23
C LEU A 111 10.90 -7.73 -0.90
N ILE A 112 11.53 -7.81 -2.06
CA ILE A 112 11.03 -8.56 -3.21
C ILE A 112 10.90 -10.05 -2.85
N ASP A 113 11.91 -10.61 -2.21
CA ASP A 113 11.93 -12.03 -1.83
C ASP A 113 10.83 -12.38 -0.82
N ARG A 114 10.42 -11.42 0.01
CA ARG A 114 9.35 -11.57 1.01
C ARG A 114 7.94 -11.46 0.43
N CYS A 115 7.77 -11.02 -0.82
CA CYS A 115 6.46 -10.94 -1.45
C CYS A 115 5.93 -12.32 -1.83
N ASP A 116 4.67 -12.58 -1.51
CA ASP A 116 3.94 -13.76 -1.94
C ASP A 116 3.54 -13.65 -3.42
N TYR A 117 3.13 -12.43 -3.82
CA TYR A 117 2.68 -12.11 -5.17
C TYR A 117 3.18 -10.74 -5.63
N PHE A 118 3.02 -10.48 -6.93
CA PHE A 118 3.30 -9.18 -7.54
C PHE A 118 2.18 -8.76 -8.48
N PHE A 119 1.82 -7.48 -8.44
CA PHE A 119 1.02 -6.88 -9.50
C PHE A 119 1.86 -6.60 -10.74
N PRO A 120 1.28 -6.70 -11.94
CA PRO A 120 1.96 -6.30 -13.16
C PRO A 120 2.26 -4.80 -13.13
N PRO A 121 3.35 -4.36 -13.79
CA PRO A 121 3.64 -2.94 -13.96
C PRO A 121 2.47 -2.19 -14.60
N LEU A 122 2.31 -0.93 -14.20
CA LEU A 122 1.37 -0.02 -14.86
C LEU A 122 2.04 0.54 -16.11
N HIS A 123 1.67 0.01 -17.27
CA HIS A 123 2.21 0.47 -18.54
C HIS A 123 1.48 1.69 -19.06
N GLY A 124 2.23 2.70 -19.52
CA GLY A 124 1.75 3.83 -20.29
C GLY A 124 1.88 3.62 -21.80
N LEU A 125 1.59 4.65 -22.58
CA LEU A 125 1.75 4.64 -24.05
C LEU A 125 3.21 4.83 -24.51
N SER A 126 4.12 5.13 -23.59
CA SER A 126 5.55 5.36 -23.88
C SER A 126 6.41 4.41 -23.06
N ASN A 127 7.72 4.36 -23.38
CA ASN A 127 8.71 3.62 -22.61
C ASN A 127 8.99 4.21 -21.21
N PHE A 128 8.45 5.39 -20.91
CA PHE A 128 8.56 6.00 -19.59
C PHE A 128 7.47 5.44 -18.68
N ASN A 129 7.87 4.58 -17.73
CA ASN A 129 6.97 3.84 -16.85
C ASN A 129 7.16 4.20 -15.37
N HIS A 130 7.51 5.45 -15.07
CA HIS A 130 7.67 5.90 -13.71
C HIS A 130 6.51 6.82 -13.29
N LEU A 131 5.71 6.33 -12.34
CA LEU A 131 4.66 7.09 -11.69
C LEU A 131 5.09 7.48 -10.27
N SER A 132 4.57 8.59 -9.78
CA SER A 132 4.68 8.87 -8.33
C SER A 132 3.97 7.75 -7.55
N VAL A 133 4.46 7.44 -6.35
CA VAL A 133 3.82 6.42 -5.48
C VAL A 133 2.34 6.69 -5.30
N ARG A 134 1.95 7.97 -5.14
CA ARG A 134 0.55 8.39 -4.99
C ARG A 134 -0.29 8.06 -6.23
N SER A 135 0.24 8.33 -7.43
CA SER A 135 -0.47 8.01 -8.68
C SER A 135 -0.56 6.51 -8.90
N ALA A 136 0.53 5.79 -8.66
CA ALA A 136 0.56 4.33 -8.75
C ALA A 136 -0.44 3.70 -7.78
N ALA A 137 -0.45 4.14 -6.52
CA ALA A 137 -1.39 3.66 -5.51
C ALA A 137 -2.85 3.87 -5.94
N ALA A 138 -3.20 5.08 -6.41
CA ALA A 138 -4.56 5.37 -6.86
C ALA A 138 -5.01 4.43 -7.99
N ILE A 139 -4.17 4.23 -9.00
CA ILE A 139 -4.48 3.34 -10.14
C ILE A 139 -4.56 1.87 -9.71
N ILE A 140 -3.63 1.42 -8.86
CA ILE A 140 -3.61 0.04 -8.36
C ILE A 140 -4.87 -0.23 -7.54
N PHE A 141 -5.23 0.66 -6.63
CA PHE A 141 -6.42 0.48 -5.80
C PHE A 141 -7.71 0.59 -6.61
N ASP A 142 -7.78 1.47 -7.61
CA ASP A 142 -8.90 1.52 -8.54
C ASP A 142 -9.07 0.17 -9.26
N LYS A 143 -8.00 -0.37 -9.84
CA LYS A 143 -8.03 -1.66 -10.53
C LYS A 143 -8.29 -2.85 -9.61
N TRP A 144 -7.80 -2.81 -8.37
CA TRP A 144 -7.88 -3.93 -7.43
C TRP A 144 -9.14 -3.90 -6.56
N LEU A 145 -9.60 -2.74 -6.13
CA LEU A 145 -10.75 -2.57 -5.23
C LEU A 145 -11.96 -1.97 -5.94
N GLY A 146 -11.73 -1.26 -7.04
CA GLY A 146 -12.75 -0.66 -7.86
C GLY A 146 -13.38 -1.67 -8.82
N PHE A 147 -14.54 -1.41 -9.26
CA PHE A 147 -15.26 -2.01 -10.37
C PHE A 147 -15.48 -3.53 -10.35
N ASP A 148 -16.44 -3.92 -9.59
CA ASP A 148 -17.33 -4.96 -10.04
C ASP A 148 -18.36 -4.29 -11.00
N VAL A 149 -18.10 -4.37 -12.31
CA VAL A 149 -19.01 -3.84 -13.35
C VAL A 149 -20.42 -4.42 -13.20
N GLN A 150 -20.55 -5.59 -12.59
CA GLN A 150 -21.82 -6.25 -12.31
C GLN A 150 -22.65 -5.55 -11.22
N ARG A 151 -22.07 -4.65 -10.42
CA ARG A 151 -22.84 -3.85 -9.44
C ARG A 151 -23.59 -2.67 -10.07
N TYR A 152 -23.32 -2.33 -11.32
CA TYR A 152 -23.89 -1.18 -12.02
C TYR A 152 -24.67 -1.57 -13.29
N LEU A 153 -24.80 -2.86 -13.58
CA LEU A 153 -25.70 -3.44 -14.56
C LEU A 153 -26.84 -4.17 -13.87
#